data_7f575cdd5e1302482a942cb9ae7128ea
#
_entry.id   7f575cdd5e1302482a942cb9ae7128ea
#
_cell.length_a   1.000
_cell.length_b   1.000
_cell.length_c   1.000
_cell.angle_alpha   90.00
_cell.angle_beta   90.00
_cell.angle_gamma   90.00
#
_symmetry.space_group_name_H-M   'P 1'
#
loop_
_entity.id
_entity.type
_entity.pdbx_description
1 polymer ?
#
loop_
_entity_poly.entity_id
_entity_poly.type
_entity_poly.pdbx_seq_one_letter_code
_entity_poly.pdbx_strand_id
1 'polypeptide(L)'
;MSQSLNRSGLVLIAVTLLGLAATSLYGQGQSQNQATGSARSRAEETLEWWNHIGNRLIAMAKDFPEDKYDFKVQKDERSFAENLLHVAAVDYDLISRVSGSNVGPDSVKGTHNPSRDVYKTKADVVKLIEQAVADGAAVIKQQGDAGLDKTAPFAWETGKHVVHNSYIWITAIEHSTEHFGQLVVYYRANNLVPPESRR
;
A
#
# COMPACT_ATOMS: atom_id res chain seq x y z
N MET A 1 93.91 -4.70 3.02
CA MET A 1 94.22 -3.30 2.66
C MET A 1 92.96 -2.49 2.65
N SER A 2 92.95 -1.52 3.57
CA SER A 2 92.25 -0.21 3.51
C SER A 2 90.70 -0.29 3.35
N GLN A 3 89.95 -0.24 4.40
CA GLN A 3 89.33 0.92 5.08
C GLN A 3 88.81 2.04 4.14
N SER A 4 87.48 2.26 4.21
CA SER A 4 87.03 3.63 4.49
C SER A 4 85.59 3.58 5.07
N LEU A 5 85.49 4.06 6.29
CA LEU A 5 84.28 4.51 6.93
C LEU A 5 83.68 5.67 6.14
N ASN A 6 82.37 5.69 5.98
CA ASN A 6 81.73 6.98 5.75
C ASN A 6 80.52 7.15 6.71
N ARG A 7 80.67 8.18 7.50
CA ARG A 7 79.69 8.77 8.42
C ARG A 7 78.77 9.65 7.58
N SER A 8 77.48 9.49 7.82
CA SER A 8 76.53 10.58 7.65
C SER A 8 75.19 9.98 8.08
N GLY A 9 74.50 10.36 9.01
CA GLY A 9 74.15 11.65 9.52
C GLY A 9 72.76 11.47 9.99
N LEU A 10 72.54 11.35 11.31
CA LEU A 10 71.25 11.33 11.96
C LEU A 10 70.63 12.70 11.71
N VAL A 11 69.56 12.75 10.89
CA VAL A 11 68.66 13.90 10.85
C VAL A 11 67.39 13.50 11.54
N LEU A 12 67.31 13.86 12.82
CA LEU A 12 66.05 13.91 13.56
C LEU A 12 65.20 15.01 12.93
N ILE A 13 64.15 14.64 12.23
CA ILE A 13 63.09 15.58 11.93
C ILE A 13 62.02 15.36 12.99
N ALA A 14 62.04 16.24 13.98
CA ALA A 14 60.92 16.48 14.86
C ALA A 14 59.82 17.15 14.03
N VAL A 15 58.87 16.37 13.51
CA VAL A 15 57.62 16.91 12.98
C VAL A 15 56.64 16.93 14.14
N THR A 16 56.45 18.10 14.61
CA THR A 16 55.59 18.58 15.66
C THR A 16 54.16 18.06 15.50
N LEU A 17 53.67 17.50 16.59
CA LEU A 17 52.25 17.33 16.93
C LEU A 17 51.51 18.68 16.94
N LEU A 18 50.95 19.06 15.80
CA LEU A 18 49.97 20.15 15.68
C LEU A 18 48.99 19.79 14.57
N GLY A 19 48.01 18.96 14.89
CA GLY A 19 46.99 18.57 13.91
C GLY A 19 45.85 17.76 14.46
N LEU A 20 45.63 17.69 15.76
CA LEU A 20 44.61 16.88 16.40
C LEU A 20 43.61 17.68 17.28
N ALA A 21 43.26 18.89 16.86
CA ALA A 21 42.29 19.71 17.58
C ALA A 21 41.18 20.32 16.68
N ALA A 22 41.07 19.92 15.42
CA ALA A 22 40.10 20.53 14.50
C ALA A 22 38.98 19.58 14.00
N THR A 23 38.91 18.36 14.46
CA THR A 23 37.86 17.40 14.00
C THR A 23 36.72 17.16 15.02
N SER A 24 36.72 17.88 16.16
CA SER A 24 35.67 17.70 17.19
C SER A 24 34.54 18.74 17.12
N LEU A 25 34.48 19.62 16.13
CA LEU A 25 33.46 20.67 16.05
C LEU A 25 32.44 20.49 14.91
N TYR A 26 32.55 19.46 14.09
CA TYR A 26 31.54 19.17 13.05
C TYR A 26 30.58 18.02 13.39
N GLY A 27 30.60 17.48 14.60
CA GLY A 27 29.80 16.32 15.03
C GLY A 27 28.60 16.63 15.92
N GLN A 28 28.26 17.88 16.17
CA GLN A 28 27.12 18.22 17.07
C GLN A 28 26.13 19.15 16.36
N GLY A 29 25.31 18.58 15.48
CA GLY A 29 24.29 19.36 14.79
C GLY A 29 23.23 18.54 14.07
N GLN A 30 23.25 17.24 14.14
CA GLN A 30 22.09 16.44 13.77
C GLN A 30 21.29 16.13 15.05
N SER A 31 20.40 17.03 15.44
CA SER A 31 19.23 16.68 16.22
C SER A 31 18.51 15.57 15.43
N GLN A 32 18.83 14.32 15.73
CA GLN A 32 17.96 13.22 15.37
C GLN A 32 16.65 13.53 16.11
N ASN A 33 15.66 13.95 15.34
CA ASN A 33 14.28 13.94 15.77
C ASN A 33 13.93 12.46 15.96
N GLN A 34 14.39 11.87 17.09
CA GLN A 34 13.99 10.54 17.49
C GLN A 34 12.50 10.62 17.72
N ALA A 35 11.73 9.98 16.86
CA ALA A 35 10.31 9.76 17.10
C ALA A 35 10.17 9.14 18.50
N THR A 36 9.70 9.93 19.44
CA THR A 36 9.45 9.51 20.82
C THR A 36 8.13 8.74 20.84
N GLY A 37 8.18 7.43 20.71
CA GLY A 37 7.02 6.54 20.77
C GLY A 37 7.41 5.09 20.50
N SER A 38 6.67 4.14 21.04
CA SER A 38 6.77 2.75 20.61
C SER A 38 6.30 2.66 19.15
N ALA A 39 6.92 1.78 18.37
CA ALA A 39 6.43 1.46 17.02
C ALA A 39 4.96 1.03 17.10
N ARG A 40 4.16 1.45 16.13
CA ARG A 40 2.79 0.96 16.00
C ARG A 40 2.80 -0.54 15.71
N SER A 41 1.71 -1.22 16.02
CA SER A 41 1.57 -2.62 15.63
C SER A 41 1.46 -2.75 14.10
N ARG A 42 1.84 -3.91 13.58
CA ARG A 42 1.72 -4.20 12.14
C ARG A 42 0.27 -4.16 11.67
N ALA A 43 -0.67 -4.56 12.53
CA ALA A 43 -2.10 -4.49 12.24
C ALA A 43 -2.58 -3.03 12.14
N GLU A 44 -2.08 -2.12 13.00
CA GLU A 44 -2.38 -0.68 12.88
C GLU A 44 -1.83 -0.08 11.59
N GLU A 45 -0.62 -0.44 11.19
CA GLU A 45 -0.03 0.00 9.92
C GLU A 45 -0.78 -0.56 8.71
N THR A 46 -1.15 -1.85 8.75
CA THR A 46 -1.98 -2.49 7.71
C THR A 46 -3.34 -1.80 7.59
N LEU A 47 -3.98 -1.52 8.74
CA LEU A 47 -5.27 -0.82 8.80
C LEU A 47 -5.20 0.60 8.22
N GLU A 48 -4.11 1.32 8.47
CA GLU A 48 -3.90 2.65 7.92
C GLU A 48 -3.84 2.61 6.39
N TRP A 49 -3.04 1.71 5.79
CA TRP A 49 -2.95 1.56 4.34
C TRP A 49 -4.26 1.07 3.72
N TRP A 50 -4.94 0.11 4.36
CA TRP A 50 -6.26 -0.35 3.94
C TRP A 50 -7.27 0.80 3.89
N ASN A 51 -7.39 1.56 4.97
CA ASN A 51 -8.29 2.71 5.03
C ASN A 51 -7.87 3.81 4.06
N HIS A 52 -6.57 4.03 3.86
CA HIS A 52 -6.06 5.04 2.94
C HIS A 52 -6.56 4.78 1.52
N ILE A 53 -6.33 3.59 1.00
CA ILE A 53 -6.76 3.26 -0.37
C ILE A 53 -8.28 3.13 -0.47
N GLY A 54 -8.93 2.52 0.51
CA GLY A 54 -10.39 2.38 0.54
C GLY A 54 -11.11 3.73 0.52
N ASN A 55 -10.66 4.69 1.32
CA ASN A 55 -11.25 6.04 1.34
C ASN A 55 -11.08 6.77 0.00
N ARG A 56 -9.98 6.56 -0.71
CA ARG A 56 -9.74 7.12 -2.04
C ARG A 56 -10.70 6.54 -3.06
N LEU A 57 -10.90 5.23 -3.06
CA LEU A 57 -11.88 4.56 -3.94
C LEU A 57 -13.30 5.03 -3.65
N ILE A 58 -13.68 5.15 -2.38
CA ILE A 58 -14.99 5.67 -1.97
C ILE A 58 -15.16 7.12 -2.44
N ALA A 59 -14.14 7.96 -2.29
CA ALA A 59 -14.19 9.34 -2.74
C ALA A 59 -14.41 9.43 -4.27
N MET A 60 -13.70 8.61 -5.06
CA MET A 60 -13.91 8.53 -6.50
C MET A 60 -15.31 8.03 -6.85
N ALA A 61 -15.78 6.98 -6.17
CA ALA A 61 -17.13 6.46 -6.39
C ALA A 61 -18.20 7.52 -6.11
N LYS A 62 -18.09 8.26 -5.02
CA LYS A 62 -19.05 9.32 -4.68
C LYS A 62 -19.00 10.52 -5.60
N ASP A 63 -17.84 10.87 -6.10
CA ASP A 63 -17.63 12.08 -6.89
C ASP A 63 -17.94 11.89 -8.38
N PHE A 64 -17.64 10.73 -8.97
CA PHE A 64 -17.82 10.52 -10.41
C PHE A 64 -19.29 10.66 -10.81
N PRO A 65 -19.59 11.36 -11.93
CA PRO A 65 -20.97 11.57 -12.38
C PRO A 65 -21.72 10.27 -12.66
N GLU A 66 -22.96 10.15 -12.19
CA GLU A 66 -23.75 8.92 -12.31
C GLU A 66 -24.04 8.54 -13.77
N ASP A 67 -24.30 9.52 -14.62
CA ASP A 67 -24.51 9.33 -16.05
C ASP A 67 -23.28 8.78 -16.80
N LYS A 68 -22.11 8.73 -16.13
CA LYS A 68 -20.85 8.23 -16.66
C LYS A 68 -20.39 6.92 -16.02
N TYR A 69 -21.20 6.34 -15.13
CA TYR A 69 -20.83 5.11 -14.43
C TYR A 69 -20.58 3.92 -15.36
N ASP A 70 -21.30 3.86 -16.48
CA ASP A 70 -21.16 2.83 -17.50
C ASP A 70 -20.20 3.23 -18.64
N PHE A 71 -19.49 4.37 -18.50
CA PHE A 71 -18.46 4.77 -19.46
C PHE A 71 -17.28 3.79 -19.44
N LYS A 72 -16.79 3.43 -20.63
CA LYS A 72 -15.62 2.60 -20.87
C LYS A 72 -14.57 3.40 -21.63
N VAL A 73 -13.32 3.34 -21.22
CA VAL A 73 -12.21 3.98 -21.94
C VAL A 73 -12.00 3.28 -23.29
N GLN A 74 -12.11 1.94 -23.31
CA GLN A 74 -12.09 1.10 -24.50
C GLN A 74 -13.20 0.06 -24.43
N LYS A 75 -13.61 -0.44 -25.60
CA LYS A 75 -14.76 -1.35 -25.74
C LYS A 75 -14.67 -2.60 -24.86
N ASP A 76 -13.48 -3.19 -24.78
CA ASP A 76 -13.27 -4.49 -24.12
C ASP A 76 -12.83 -4.35 -22.65
N GLU A 77 -12.76 -3.12 -22.14
CA GLU A 77 -12.46 -2.86 -20.73
C GLU A 77 -13.72 -2.83 -19.85
N ARG A 78 -13.52 -2.90 -18.53
CA ARG A 78 -14.58 -2.65 -17.57
C ARG A 78 -15.04 -1.19 -17.66
N SER A 79 -16.30 -0.92 -17.38
CA SER A 79 -16.76 0.44 -17.13
C SER A 79 -16.23 0.95 -15.78
N PHE A 80 -16.43 2.25 -15.50
CA PHE A 80 -16.09 2.84 -14.20
C PHE A 80 -16.75 2.06 -13.05
N ALA A 81 -18.05 1.79 -13.17
CA ALA A 81 -18.79 1.02 -12.17
C ALA A 81 -18.28 -0.42 -12.05
N GLU A 82 -18.03 -1.09 -13.18
CA GLU A 82 -17.53 -2.48 -13.19
C GLU A 82 -16.15 -2.59 -12.55
N ASN A 83 -15.29 -1.56 -12.64
CA ASN A 83 -14.02 -1.52 -11.92
C ASN A 83 -14.23 -1.49 -10.40
N LEU A 84 -15.10 -0.62 -9.91
CA LEU A 84 -15.41 -0.55 -8.47
C LEU A 84 -16.05 -1.83 -7.93
N LEU A 85 -16.95 -2.43 -8.71
CA LEU A 85 -17.57 -3.72 -8.37
C LEU A 85 -16.55 -4.84 -8.31
N HIS A 86 -15.60 -4.85 -9.25
CA HIS A 86 -14.51 -5.82 -9.27
C HIS A 86 -13.61 -5.68 -8.03
N VAL A 87 -13.20 -4.47 -7.69
CA VAL A 87 -12.40 -4.21 -6.49
C VAL A 87 -13.13 -4.73 -5.25
N ALA A 88 -14.39 -4.36 -5.05
CA ALA A 88 -15.15 -4.80 -3.89
C ALA A 88 -15.29 -6.32 -3.82
N ALA A 89 -15.50 -6.99 -4.95
CA ALA A 89 -15.63 -8.45 -4.99
C ALA A 89 -14.31 -9.17 -4.68
N VAL A 90 -13.20 -8.68 -5.21
CA VAL A 90 -11.86 -9.21 -4.89
C VAL A 90 -11.51 -8.95 -3.43
N ASP A 91 -11.80 -7.76 -2.92
CA ASP A 91 -11.61 -7.45 -1.50
C ASP A 91 -12.38 -8.45 -0.61
N TYR A 92 -13.64 -8.73 -0.91
CA TYR A 92 -14.42 -9.71 -0.16
C TYR A 92 -13.88 -11.15 -0.27
N ASP A 93 -13.36 -11.56 -1.43
CA ASP A 93 -12.67 -12.86 -1.55
C ASP A 93 -11.44 -12.93 -0.63
N LEU A 94 -10.61 -11.89 -0.64
CA LEU A 94 -9.40 -11.83 0.18
C LEU A 94 -9.71 -11.71 1.68
N ILE A 95 -10.70 -10.89 2.07
CA ILE A 95 -11.19 -10.77 3.46
C ILE A 95 -11.72 -12.13 3.95
N SER A 96 -12.47 -12.85 3.10
CA SER A 96 -13.00 -14.17 3.45
C SER A 96 -11.89 -15.19 3.70
N ARG A 97 -10.82 -15.14 2.93
CA ARG A 97 -9.64 -16.02 3.12
C ARG A 97 -8.94 -15.76 4.45
N VAL A 98 -8.69 -14.50 4.79
CA VAL A 98 -8.00 -14.16 6.05
C VAL A 98 -8.89 -14.35 7.27
N SER A 99 -10.19 -14.17 7.15
CA SER A 99 -11.15 -14.39 8.26
C SER A 99 -11.49 -15.87 8.49
N GLY A 100 -11.31 -16.71 7.47
CA GLY A 100 -11.75 -18.10 7.48
C GLY A 100 -13.26 -18.26 7.42
N SER A 101 -13.99 -17.22 7.02
CA SER A 101 -15.46 -17.21 6.91
C SER A 101 -15.91 -16.42 5.68
N ASN A 102 -17.07 -16.77 5.14
CA ASN A 102 -17.63 -15.99 4.04
C ASN A 102 -18.08 -14.62 4.53
N VAL A 103 -17.41 -13.57 4.06
CA VAL A 103 -17.73 -12.17 4.33
C VAL A 103 -18.33 -11.53 3.07
N GLY A 104 -19.27 -10.60 3.27
CA GLY A 104 -19.90 -9.87 2.18
C GLY A 104 -21.23 -10.47 1.69
N PRO A 105 -21.92 -9.74 0.80
CA PRO A 105 -23.22 -10.15 0.27
C PRO A 105 -23.07 -11.33 -0.70
N ASP A 106 -24.15 -12.12 -0.84
CA ASP A 106 -24.16 -13.30 -1.72
C ASP A 106 -23.86 -12.96 -3.19
N SER A 107 -24.18 -11.75 -3.63
CA SER A 107 -23.96 -11.26 -4.98
C SER A 107 -22.50 -11.11 -5.40
N VAL A 108 -21.56 -11.12 -4.45
CA VAL A 108 -20.11 -11.08 -4.72
C VAL A 108 -19.43 -12.42 -4.47
N LYS A 109 -20.11 -13.39 -3.86
CA LYS A 109 -19.51 -14.69 -3.54
C LYS A 109 -19.22 -15.49 -4.81
N GLY A 110 -17.98 -15.95 -4.92
CA GLY A 110 -17.54 -16.79 -6.03
C GLY A 110 -17.44 -16.09 -7.39
N THR A 111 -17.50 -14.76 -7.41
CA THR A 111 -17.30 -13.96 -8.62
C THR A 111 -16.42 -12.74 -8.34
N HIS A 112 -15.52 -12.42 -9.27
CA HIS A 112 -14.77 -11.16 -9.27
C HIS A 112 -15.39 -10.08 -10.18
N ASN A 113 -16.55 -10.39 -10.81
CA ASN A 113 -17.24 -9.46 -11.70
C ASN A 113 -18.74 -9.47 -11.39
N PRO A 114 -19.17 -8.82 -10.30
CA PRO A 114 -20.58 -8.69 -9.98
C PRO A 114 -21.36 -7.96 -11.08
N SER A 115 -22.58 -8.43 -11.34
CA SER A 115 -23.39 -7.91 -12.43
C SER A 115 -23.90 -6.51 -12.16
N ARG A 116 -23.86 -5.63 -13.17
CA ARG A 116 -24.53 -4.33 -13.17
C ARG A 116 -26.06 -4.46 -13.07
N ASP A 117 -26.64 -5.64 -13.39
CA ASP A 117 -28.08 -5.89 -13.19
C ASP A 117 -28.46 -5.97 -11.71
N VAL A 118 -27.50 -6.28 -10.84
CA VAL A 118 -27.68 -6.28 -9.37
C VAL A 118 -27.37 -4.89 -8.79
N TYR A 119 -26.30 -4.27 -9.23
CA TYR A 119 -25.79 -2.97 -8.76
C TYR A 119 -26.07 -1.88 -9.80
N LYS A 120 -27.37 -1.51 -9.97
CA LYS A 120 -27.85 -0.69 -11.08
C LYS A 120 -27.50 0.79 -10.94
N THR A 121 -27.56 1.30 -9.72
CA THR A 121 -27.37 2.74 -9.44
C THR A 121 -25.99 3.03 -8.91
N LYS A 122 -25.58 4.30 -8.98
CA LYS A 122 -24.39 4.81 -8.29
C LYS A 122 -24.47 4.47 -6.79
N ALA A 123 -25.61 4.65 -6.17
CA ALA A 123 -25.79 4.38 -4.74
C ALA A 123 -25.52 2.90 -4.38
N ASP A 124 -25.90 1.95 -5.23
CA ASP A 124 -25.62 0.53 -5.01
C ASP A 124 -24.12 0.26 -5.04
N VAL A 125 -23.41 0.81 -6.01
CA VAL A 125 -21.95 0.64 -6.16
C VAL A 125 -21.20 1.30 -5.00
N VAL A 126 -21.57 2.53 -4.64
CA VAL A 126 -20.99 3.25 -3.50
C VAL A 126 -21.19 2.47 -2.21
N LYS A 127 -22.40 1.97 -1.96
CA LYS A 127 -22.70 1.19 -0.76
C LYS A 127 -21.86 -0.09 -0.69
N LEU A 128 -21.67 -0.79 -1.81
CA LEU A 128 -20.87 -2.01 -1.82
C LEU A 128 -19.41 -1.74 -1.47
N ILE A 129 -18.78 -0.72 -2.07
CA ILE A 129 -17.38 -0.42 -1.79
C ILE A 129 -17.18 0.12 -0.36
N GLU A 130 -18.13 0.93 0.16
CA GLU A 130 -18.08 1.39 1.55
C GLU A 130 -18.14 0.21 2.52
N GLN A 131 -19.03 -0.75 2.26
CA GLN A 131 -19.19 -1.93 3.10
C GLN A 131 -17.94 -2.82 3.05
N ALA A 132 -17.37 -3.06 1.86
CA ALA A 132 -16.15 -3.86 1.72
C ALA A 132 -14.97 -3.25 2.51
N VAL A 133 -14.78 -1.94 2.42
CA VAL A 133 -13.73 -1.23 3.17
C VAL A 133 -13.97 -1.34 4.68
N ALA A 134 -15.21 -1.16 5.14
CA ALA A 134 -15.57 -1.25 6.55
C ALA A 134 -15.37 -2.69 7.11
N ASP A 135 -15.79 -3.71 6.36
CA ASP A 135 -15.66 -5.11 6.77
C ASP A 135 -14.18 -5.53 6.84
N GLY A 136 -13.36 -5.14 5.86
CA GLY A 136 -11.92 -5.39 5.90
C GLY A 136 -11.25 -4.72 7.11
N ALA A 137 -11.59 -3.46 7.37
CA ALA A 137 -11.09 -2.74 8.54
C ALA A 137 -11.49 -3.43 9.86
N ALA A 138 -12.71 -3.96 9.94
CA ALA A 138 -13.19 -4.70 11.12
C ALA A 138 -12.39 -6.00 11.33
N VAL A 139 -12.12 -6.75 10.27
CA VAL A 139 -11.33 -8.00 10.33
C VAL A 139 -9.89 -7.71 10.76
N ILE A 140 -9.23 -6.68 10.21
CA ILE A 140 -7.87 -6.30 10.61
C ILE A 140 -7.82 -5.97 12.10
N LYS A 141 -8.76 -5.13 12.58
CA LYS A 141 -8.84 -4.75 14.00
C LYS A 141 -9.08 -5.94 14.92
N GLN A 142 -9.99 -6.84 14.53
CA GLN A 142 -10.33 -8.01 15.33
C GLN A 142 -9.17 -8.99 15.45
N GLN A 143 -8.40 -9.18 14.37
CA GLN A 143 -7.35 -10.19 14.33
C GLN A 143 -6.03 -9.69 14.92
N GLY A 144 -5.74 -8.41 14.82
CA GLY A 144 -4.47 -7.84 15.30
C GLY A 144 -3.24 -8.47 14.65
N ASP A 145 -2.07 -8.27 15.25
CA ASP A 145 -0.80 -8.82 14.75
C ASP A 145 -0.80 -10.34 14.66
N ALA A 146 -1.41 -11.01 15.65
CA ALA A 146 -1.53 -12.47 15.64
C ALA A 146 -2.34 -13.00 14.44
N GLY A 147 -3.29 -12.21 13.94
CA GLY A 147 -4.02 -12.53 12.72
C GLY A 147 -3.18 -12.44 11.47
N LEU A 148 -2.26 -11.48 11.41
CA LEU A 148 -1.33 -11.31 10.29
C LEU A 148 -0.36 -12.48 10.12
N ASP A 149 -0.01 -13.14 11.22
CA ASP A 149 0.90 -14.29 11.25
C ASP A 149 0.21 -15.62 10.91
N LYS A 150 -1.12 -15.68 10.94
CA LYS A 150 -1.86 -16.86 10.47
C LYS A 150 -1.63 -17.08 8.98
N THR A 151 -1.86 -18.31 8.55
CA THR A 151 -1.72 -18.70 7.15
C THR A 151 -3.03 -19.16 6.57
N ALA A 152 -3.22 -18.92 5.27
CA ALA A 152 -4.37 -19.37 4.51
C ALA A 152 -3.96 -19.90 3.14
N PRO A 153 -4.76 -20.81 2.55
CA PRO A 153 -4.60 -21.18 1.14
C PRO A 153 -4.84 -19.96 0.25
N PHE A 154 -3.92 -19.73 -0.68
CA PHE A 154 -3.99 -18.61 -1.60
C PHE A 154 -3.71 -19.08 -3.03
N ALA A 155 -4.55 -18.68 -3.97
CA ALA A 155 -4.35 -18.92 -5.38
C ALA A 155 -4.46 -17.57 -6.10
N TRP A 156 -3.39 -17.14 -6.71
CA TRP A 156 -3.30 -15.93 -7.51
C TRP A 156 -2.49 -16.25 -8.77
N GLU A 157 -2.11 -15.28 -9.54
CA GLU A 157 -1.37 -15.45 -10.80
C GLU A 157 -0.12 -16.35 -10.68
N THR A 158 0.51 -16.36 -9.51
CA THR A 158 1.71 -17.17 -9.22
C THR A 158 1.44 -18.63 -8.88
N GLY A 159 0.17 -19.07 -8.88
CA GLY A 159 -0.23 -20.45 -8.56
C GLY A 159 -0.84 -20.61 -7.16
N LYS A 160 -0.93 -21.87 -6.70
CA LYS A 160 -1.53 -22.20 -5.40
C LYS A 160 -0.46 -22.31 -4.32
N HIS A 161 -0.57 -21.51 -3.27
CA HIS A 161 0.36 -21.46 -2.15
C HIS A 161 -0.37 -21.46 -0.82
N VAL A 162 0.36 -21.68 0.26
CA VAL A 162 -0.06 -21.30 1.61
C VAL A 162 0.79 -20.10 2.02
N VAL A 163 0.15 -18.99 2.33
CA VAL A 163 0.82 -17.72 2.62
C VAL A 163 0.35 -17.15 3.95
N HIS A 164 1.14 -16.25 4.54
CA HIS A 164 0.69 -15.50 5.71
C HIS A 164 -0.45 -14.53 5.33
N ASN A 165 -1.37 -14.29 6.26
CA ASN A 165 -2.45 -13.33 6.06
C ASN A 165 -1.93 -11.92 5.77
N SER A 166 -0.76 -11.54 6.30
CA SER A 166 -0.11 -10.27 5.96
C SER A 166 0.17 -10.14 4.45
N TYR A 167 0.54 -11.23 3.78
CA TYR A 167 0.71 -11.22 2.31
C TYR A 167 -0.63 -10.99 1.60
N ILE A 168 -1.72 -11.61 2.08
CA ILE A 168 -3.06 -11.44 1.49
C ILE A 168 -3.51 -9.97 1.63
N TRP A 169 -3.28 -9.34 2.79
CA TRP A 169 -3.59 -7.92 2.97
C TRP A 169 -2.77 -6.99 2.08
N ILE A 170 -1.47 -7.29 1.88
CA ILE A 170 -0.64 -6.56 0.92
C ILE A 170 -1.21 -6.68 -0.48
N THR A 171 -1.60 -7.89 -0.91
CA THR A 171 -2.23 -8.13 -2.22
C THR A 171 -3.54 -7.35 -2.37
N ALA A 172 -4.39 -7.31 -1.33
CA ALA A 172 -5.64 -6.55 -1.37
C ALA A 172 -5.40 -5.03 -1.53
N ILE A 173 -4.44 -4.48 -0.78
CA ILE A 173 -4.07 -3.06 -0.86
C ILE A 173 -3.45 -2.74 -2.22
N GLU A 174 -2.59 -3.60 -2.72
CA GLU A 174 -1.92 -3.44 -4.03
C GLU A 174 -2.95 -3.46 -5.15
N HIS A 175 -3.81 -4.48 -5.22
CA HIS A 175 -4.88 -4.61 -6.20
C HIS A 175 -5.83 -3.39 -6.19
N SER A 176 -6.24 -2.95 -5.00
CA SER A 176 -7.08 -1.75 -4.85
C SER A 176 -6.35 -0.49 -5.34
N THR A 177 -5.03 -0.40 -5.14
CA THR A 177 -4.20 0.72 -5.62
C THR A 177 -4.03 0.69 -7.13
N GLU A 178 -3.89 -0.49 -7.74
CA GLU A 178 -3.86 -0.64 -9.20
C GLU A 178 -5.15 -0.11 -9.83
N HIS A 179 -6.30 -0.56 -9.32
CA HIS A 179 -7.60 -0.10 -9.83
C HIS A 179 -7.86 1.38 -9.55
N PHE A 180 -7.39 1.92 -8.44
CA PHE A 180 -7.42 3.36 -8.21
C PHE A 180 -6.68 4.12 -9.34
N GLY A 181 -5.50 3.65 -9.73
CA GLY A 181 -4.76 4.22 -10.86
C GLY A 181 -5.53 4.13 -12.19
N GLN A 182 -6.18 3.00 -12.44
CA GLN A 182 -7.07 2.85 -13.62
C GLN A 182 -8.22 3.86 -13.57
N LEU A 183 -8.92 4.01 -12.45
CA LEU A 183 -10.03 4.96 -12.30
C LEU A 183 -9.62 6.43 -12.53
N VAL A 184 -8.36 6.80 -12.22
CA VAL A 184 -7.81 8.13 -12.59
C VAL A 184 -7.88 8.35 -14.11
N VAL A 185 -7.65 7.32 -14.92
CA VAL A 185 -7.76 7.40 -16.39
C VAL A 185 -9.20 7.69 -16.79
N TYR A 186 -10.21 7.08 -16.15
CA TYR A 186 -11.63 7.36 -16.42
C TYR A 186 -11.99 8.82 -16.16
N TYR A 187 -11.49 9.39 -15.07
CA TYR A 187 -11.65 10.82 -14.80
C TYR A 187 -11.07 11.68 -15.93
N ARG A 188 -9.81 11.42 -16.30
CA ARG A 188 -9.11 12.19 -17.33
C ARG A 188 -9.78 12.07 -18.70
N ALA A 189 -10.22 10.87 -19.07
CA ALA A 189 -10.95 10.63 -20.32
C ALA A 189 -12.30 11.37 -20.39
N ASN A 190 -12.86 11.71 -19.24
CA ASN A 190 -14.08 12.53 -19.14
C ASN A 190 -13.82 14.03 -18.85
N ASN A 191 -12.57 14.50 -18.98
CA ASN A 191 -12.15 15.87 -18.67
C ASN A 191 -12.44 16.29 -17.23
N LEU A 192 -12.41 15.32 -16.29
CA LEU A 192 -12.60 15.53 -14.87
C LEU A 192 -11.25 15.48 -14.13
N VAL A 193 -11.17 16.16 -13.01
CA VAL A 193 -10.02 16.09 -12.10
C VAL A 193 -10.36 15.12 -10.97
N PRO A 194 -9.54 14.08 -10.71
CA PRO A 194 -9.78 13.18 -9.57
C PRO A 194 -9.81 13.95 -8.25
N PRO A 195 -10.59 13.52 -7.24
CA PRO A 195 -10.74 14.24 -5.96
C PRO A 195 -9.42 14.62 -5.31
N GLU A 196 -8.46 13.70 -5.29
CA GLU A 196 -7.15 13.93 -4.65
C GLU A 196 -6.22 14.87 -5.43
N SER A 197 -6.49 15.12 -6.69
CA SER A 197 -5.71 16.04 -7.52
C SER A 197 -6.26 17.48 -7.48
N ARG A 198 -7.33 17.72 -6.72
CA ARG A 198 -7.91 19.05 -6.54
C ARG A 198 -7.16 19.78 -5.43
N ARG A 199 -6.74 21.01 -5.75
CA ARG A 199 -6.09 21.93 -4.79
C ARG A 199 -7.13 22.81 -4.12
#